data_acc127fed7d904949af4d801da9b438f
#
_entry.id   acc127fed7d904949af4d801da9b438f
#
_cell.length_a   1.000
_cell.length_b   1.000
_cell.length_c   1.000
_cell.angle_alpha   90.00
_cell.angle_beta   90.00
_cell.angle_gamma   90.00
#
_symmetry.space_group_name_H-M   'P 1'
#
loop_
_entity.id
_entity.type
_entity.pdbx_description
1 polymer ?
#
loop_
_entity_poly.entity_id
_entity_poly.type
_entity_poly.pdbx_seq_one_letter_code
_entity_poly.pdbx_strand_id
1 'polypeptide(L)'
;MDKIIGMGNALVDVLVLIDSDEVLNDLNLPKGSMQLIDEDTLFNIRTKTAGQKLHRATGGAAANTICALAGLDAEVGFIGKIGTDEFGQFFERTLRKRGIETSLLKCDCPSGVASTFVSPCGERTFGTYLGASAKLCADDLSRSMFEGYSYFYIEGYLLQDHDLIVRAMQLAKEAGLQICLDMASYNVVEAEREFFDMLITKYVDIVFANESEARAYMGKGPEEALQEISSKCSIVAVSYTHLTLPTKLEV
;
A
#
# COMPACT_ATOMS: atom_id res chain seq x y z
N MET A 1 -18.64 8.29 -15.50
CA MET A 1 -18.18 7.21 -14.61
C MET A 1 -17.43 7.86 -13.45
N ASP A 2 -17.53 7.26 -12.28
CA ASP A 2 -16.76 7.74 -11.13
C ASP A 2 -15.28 7.40 -11.34
N LYS A 3 -14.41 8.42 -11.11
CA LYS A 3 -12.95 8.26 -11.20
C LYS A 3 -12.37 8.10 -9.83
N ILE A 4 -11.33 7.29 -9.69
CA ILE A 4 -10.68 6.98 -8.41
C ILE A 4 -9.22 7.38 -8.47
N ILE A 5 -8.75 8.20 -7.52
CA ILE A 5 -7.35 8.51 -7.35
C ILE A 5 -6.80 7.75 -6.13
N GLY A 6 -5.70 7.03 -6.29
CA GLY A 6 -5.00 6.36 -5.18
C GLY A 6 -3.73 7.10 -4.76
N MET A 7 -3.38 7.04 -3.48
CA MET A 7 -2.09 7.53 -2.97
C MET A 7 -1.45 6.49 -2.07
N GLY A 8 -0.18 6.21 -2.29
CA GLY A 8 0.55 5.22 -1.50
C GLY A 8 2.03 5.12 -1.88
N ASN A 9 2.70 4.16 -1.25
CA ASN A 9 4.09 3.87 -1.53
C ASN A 9 4.26 3.32 -2.95
N ALA A 10 5.03 4.03 -3.77
CA ALA A 10 5.40 3.61 -5.11
C ALA A 10 6.58 2.63 -5.04
N LEU A 11 6.29 1.34 -4.98
CA LEU A 11 7.29 0.27 -4.86
C LEU A 11 7.39 -0.56 -6.14
N VAL A 12 8.59 -1.10 -6.39
CA VAL A 12 8.77 -2.16 -7.38
C VAL A 12 9.02 -3.46 -6.64
N ASP A 13 8.14 -4.43 -6.83
CA ASP A 13 8.33 -5.79 -6.33
C ASP A 13 9.36 -6.51 -7.20
N VAL A 14 10.40 -7.04 -6.57
CA VAL A 14 11.45 -7.82 -7.21
C VAL A 14 11.46 -9.22 -6.60
N LEU A 15 11.03 -10.21 -7.38
CA LEU A 15 11.02 -11.61 -6.94
C LEU A 15 12.36 -12.25 -7.26
N VAL A 16 12.96 -12.87 -6.24
CA VAL A 16 14.24 -13.57 -6.28
C VAL A 16 14.00 -15.01 -5.83
N LEU A 17 14.22 -15.98 -6.71
CA LEU A 17 14.24 -17.38 -6.33
C LEU A 17 15.63 -17.70 -5.78
N ILE A 18 15.73 -18.18 -4.54
CA ILE A 18 16.99 -18.55 -3.89
C ILE A 18 17.11 -20.08 -3.80
N ASP A 19 18.33 -20.59 -4.05
CA ASP A 19 18.62 -22.02 -3.97
C ASP A 19 18.85 -22.49 -2.52
N SER A 20 19.17 -21.57 -1.61
CA SER A 20 19.47 -21.82 -0.19
C SER A 20 19.10 -20.61 0.66
N ASP A 21 18.67 -20.86 1.90
CA ASP A 21 18.36 -19.84 2.89
C ASP A 21 19.62 -19.12 3.46
N GLU A 22 20.83 -19.55 3.10
CA GLU A 22 22.08 -18.90 3.48
C GLU A 22 22.14 -17.43 3.04
N VAL A 23 21.54 -17.13 1.87
CA VAL A 23 21.45 -15.76 1.35
C VAL A 23 20.67 -14.86 2.33
N LEU A 24 19.63 -15.38 2.96
CA LEU A 24 18.81 -14.63 3.94
C LEU A 24 19.63 -14.34 5.22
N ASN A 25 20.41 -15.32 5.69
CA ASN A 25 21.30 -15.14 6.85
C ASN A 25 22.35 -14.08 6.58
N ASP A 26 22.97 -14.11 5.40
CA ASP A 26 23.96 -13.11 4.97
C ASP A 26 23.40 -11.69 4.87
N LEU A 27 22.10 -11.57 4.62
CA LEU A 27 21.39 -10.30 4.53
C LEU A 27 20.72 -9.89 5.85
N ASN A 28 20.88 -10.71 6.91
CA ASN A 28 20.19 -10.54 8.19
C ASN A 28 18.66 -10.42 8.06
N LEU A 29 18.07 -11.16 7.13
CA LEU A 29 16.63 -11.20 6.91
C LEU A 29 16.07 -12.50 7.53
N PRO A 30 15.34 -12.43 8.66
CA PRO A 30 14.70 -13.61 9.24
C PRO A 30 13.72 -14.25 8.26
N LYS A 31 13.88 -15.55 8.01
CA LYS A 31 13.03 -16.30 7.09
C LYS A 31 11.54 -16.13 7.44
N GLY A 32 10.72 -15.92 6.43
CA GLY A 32 9.27 -15.72 6.57
C GLY A 32 8.86 -14.35 7.09
N SER A 33 9.82 -13.42 7.32
CA SER A 33 9.53 -12.09 7.83
C SER A 33 9.44 -11.03 6.73
N MET A 34 8.85 -9.88 7.07
CA MET A 34 8.97 -8.64 6.33
C MET A 34 9.77 -7.64 7.18
N GLN A 35 10.87 -7.15 6.61
CA GLN A 35 11.75 -6.18 7.24
C GLN A 35 11.87 -4.92 6.37
N LEU A 36 11.82 -3.75 7.02
CA LEU A 36 12.29 -2.52 6.39
C LEU A 36 13.83 -2.55 6.39
N ILE A 37 14.41 -2.25 5.24
CA ILE A 37 15.86 -2.24 5.03
C ILE A 37 16.36 -0.86 4.63
N ASP A 38 17.64 -0.62 4.89
CA ASP A 38 18.35 0.57 4.45
C ASP A 38 18.92 0.45 3.02
N GLU A 39 19.53 1.53 2.55
CA GLU A 39 20.10 1.59 1.20
C GLU A 39 21.31 0.66 1.05
N ASP A 40 22.12 0.49 2.09
CA ASP A 40 23.28 -0.41 2.08
C ASP A 40 22.86 -1.86 1.94
N THR A 41 21.81 -2.27 2.65
CA THR A 41 21.22 -3.61 2.52
C THR A 41 20.62 -3.81 1.13
N LEU A 42 19.91 -2.80 0.58
CA LEU A 42 19.42 -2.87 -0.81
C LEU A 42 20.57 -3.06 -1.81
N PHE A 43 21.68 -2.32 -1.64
CA PHE A 43 22.86 -2.47 -2.48
C PHE A 43 23.45 -3.88 -2.39
N ASN A 44 23.54 -4.44 -1.17
CA ASN A 44 23.99 -5.81 -0.94
C ASN A 44 23.08 -6.84 -1.62
N ILE A 45 21.76 -6.66 -1.53
CA ILE A 45 20.78 -7.50 -2.23
C ILE A 45 21.04 -7.46 -3.74
N ARG A 46 21.14 -6.26 -4.32
CA ARG A 46 21.40 -6.08 -5.76
C ARG A 46 22.70 -6.76 -6.20
N THR A 47 23.75 -6.66 -5.40
CA THR A 47 25.06 -7.27 -5.67
C THR A 47 24.96 -8.80 -5.64
N LYS A 48 24.29 -9.37 -4.63
CA LYS A 48 24.14 -10.84 -4.48
C LYS A 48 23.21 -11.44 -5.52
N THR A 49 22.26 -10.68 -6.04
CA THR A 49 21.31 -11.12 -7.06
C THR A 49 21.72 -10.73 -8.49
N ALA A 50 22.88 -10.11 -8.64
CA ALA A 50 23.41 -9.71 -9.94
C ALA A 50 23.56 -10.93 -10.87
N GLY A 51 23.01 -10.82 -12.08
CA GLY A 51 23.04 -11.92 -13.07
C GLY A 51 21.93 -12.96 -12.91
N GLN A 52 21.11 -12.91 -11.85
CA GLN A 52 19.92 -13.76 -11.73
C GLN A 52 18.76 -13.21 -12.56
N LYS A 53 17.87 -14.12 -12.99
CA LYS A 53 16.63 -13.74 -13.65
C LYS A 53 15.65 -13.20 -12.61
N LEU A 54 15.49 -11.87 -12.58
CA LEU A 54 14.56 -11.19 -11.68
C LEU A 54 13.21 -10.97 -12.35
N HIS A 55 12.14 -11.27 -11.64
CA HIS A 55 10.78 -10.89 -12.03
C HIS A 55 10.41 -9.59 -11.33
N ARG A 56 9.99 -8.60 -12.12
CA ARG A 56 9.61 -7.27 -11.62
C ARG A 56 8.13 -7.01 -11.83
N ALA A 57 7.48 -6.45 -10.82
CA ALA A 57 6.10 -5.97 -10.91
C ALA A 57 5.97 -4.62 -10.19
N THR A 58 4.92 -3.87 -10.48
CA THR A 58 4.54 -2.74 -9.64
C THR A 58 4.00 -3.28 -8.33
N GLY A 59 4.43 -2.68 -7.21
CA GLY A 59 4.04 -3.02 -5.85
C GLY A 59 3.56 -1.79 -5.07
N GLY A 60 3.29 -1.98 -3.78
CA GLY A 60 2.61 -1.02 -2.92
C GLY A 60 1.11 -1.28 -2.85
N ALA A 61 0.51 -1.22 -1.64
CA ALA A 61 -0.88 -1.62 -1.43
C ALA A 61 -1.85 -0.78 -2.26
N ALA A 62 -1.74 0.55 -2.22
CA ALA A 62 -2.58 1.43 -3.02
C ALA A 62 -2.34 1.27 -4.53
N ALA A 63 -1.08 1.13 -4.96
CA ALA A 63 -0.77 0.93 -6.37
C ALA A 63 -1.36 -0.38 -6.91
N ASN A 64 -1.34 -1.46 -6.12
CA ASN A 64 -1.95 -2.73 -6.48
C ASN A 64 -3.47 -2.62 -6.59
N THR A 65 -4.13 -1.92 -5.67
CA THR A 65 -5.57 -1.63 -5.73
C THR A 65 -5.93 -0.85 -6.99
N ILE A 66 -5.19 0.22 -7.29
CA ILE A 66 -5.40 1.04 -8.49
C ILE A 66 -5.15 0.24 -9.77
N CYS A 67 -4.13 -0.61 -9.80
CA CYS A 67 -3.89 -1.53 -10.92
C CYS A 67 -5.01 -2.55 -11.11
N ALA A 68 -5.59 -3.07 -10.02
CA ALA A 68 -6.72 -3.99 -10.08
C ALA A 68 -7.98 -3.29 -10.62
N LEU A 69 -8.28 -2.08 -10.16
CA LEU A 69 -9.39 -1.27 -10.65
C LEU A 69 -9.24 -0.92 -12.13
N ALA A 70 -8.02 -0.57 -12.58
CA ALA A 70 -7.75 -0.37 -14.01
C ALA A 70 -8.02 -1.64 -14.84
N GLY A 71 -7.71 -2.82 -14.28
CA GLY A 71 -8.04 -4.12 -14.90
C GLY A 71 -9.53 -4.43 -14.96
N LEU A 72 -10.35 -3.70 -14.22
CA LEU A 72 -11.82 -3.74 -14.24
C LEU A 72 -12.42 -2.57 -15.05
N ASP A 73 -11.63 -1.95 -15.90
CA ASP A 73 -12.01 -0.82 -16.76
C ASP A 73 -12.48 0.46 -16.01
N ALA A 74 -12.07 0.62 -14.73
CA ALA A 74 -12.29 1.87 -14.00
C ALA A 74 -11.30 2.95 -14.46
N GLU A 75 -11.75 4.21 -14.53
CA GLU A 75 -10.89 5.36 -14.74
C GLU A 75 -10.15 5.68 -13.43
N VAL A 76 -8.84 5.56 -13.43
CA VAL A 76 -8.04 5.64 -12.21
C VAL A 76 -6.79 6.51 -12.37
N GLY A 77 -6.34 7.09 -11.24
CA GLY A 77 -5.09 7.82 -11.11
C GLY A 77 -4.28 7.35 -9.90
N PHE A 78 -3.01 7.71 -9.87
CA PHE A 78 -2.11 7.37 -8.77
C PHE A 78 -1.18 8.52 -8.43
N ILE A 79 -1.12 8.88 -7.14
CA ILE A 79 -0.19 9.83 -6.53
C ILE A 79 0.88 9.05 -5.76
N GLY A 80 2.14 9.36 -5.99
CA GLY A 80 3.27 8.75 -5.29
C GLY A 80 4.58 9.46 -5.61
N LYS A 81 5.68 9.00 -5.01
CA LYS A 81 7.01 9.55 -5.28
C LYS A 81 7.99 8.46 -5.67
N ILE A 82 8.74 8.68 -6.74
CA ILE A 82 9.70 7.73 -7.32
C ILE A 82 11.06 8.40 -7.49
N GLY A 83 12.10 7.58 -7.56
CA GLY A 83 13.42 8.03 -7.98
C GLY A 83 13.49 8.23 -9.50
N THR A 84 14.60 8.85 -9.95
CA THR A 84 14.91 9.03 -11.38
C THR A 84 15.57 7.79 -12.01
N ASP A 85 15.72 6.71 -11.22
CA ASP A 85 16.38 5.46 -11.58
C ASP A 85 15.51 4.54 -12.48
N GLU A 86 16.06 3.37 -12.83
CA GLU A 86 15.39 2.38 -13.69
C GLU A 86 14.09 1.84 -13.08
N PHE A 87 14.02 1.72 -11.74
CA PHE A 87 12.83 1.23 -11.03
C PHE A 87 11.70 2.26 -11.06
N GLY A 88 12.00 3.55 -10.84
CA GLY A 88 11.04 4.63 -10.98
C GLY A 88 10.48 4.73 -12.40
N GLN A 89 11.35 4.63 -13.41
CA GLN A 89 10.94 4.59 -14.80
C GLN A 89 10.10 3.35 -15.14
N PHE A 90 10.43 2.19 -14.56
CA PHE A 90 9.66 0.97 -14.72
C PHE A 90 8.26 1.12 -14.13
N PHE A 91 8.17 1.64 -12.90
CA PHE A 91 6.90 1.88 -12.20
C PHE A 91 6.00 2.82 -13.02
N GLU A 92 6.51 4.01 -13.39
CA GLU A 92 5.77 5.00 -14.18
C GLU A 92 5.28 4.42 -15.51
N ARG A 93 6.16 3.77 -16.29
CA ARG A 93 5.78 3.15 -17.56
C ARG A 93 4.72 2.07 -17.40
N THR A 94 4.80 1.28 -16.33
CA THR A 94 3.85 0.18 -16.10
C THR A 94 2.47 0.71 -15.78
N LEU A 95 2.35 1.75 -14.93
CA LEU A 95 1.07 2.38 -14.63
C LEU A 95 0.46 3.02 -15.90
N ARG A 96 1.24 3.81 -16.63
CA ARG A 96 0.77 4.46 -17.87
C ARG A 96 0.33 3.45 -18.93
N LYS A 97 1.03 2.32 -19.06
CA LYS A 97 0.66 1.23 -19.99
C LYS A 97 -0.68 0.59 -19.64
N ARG A 98 -1.09 0.65 -18.37
CA ARG A 98 -2.40 0.19 -17.89
C ARG A 98 -3.50 1.25 -17.98
N GLY A 99 -3.21 2.42 -18.57
CA GLY A 99 -4.17 3.53 -18.68
C GLY A 99 -4.36 4.31 -17.39
N ILE A 100 -3.50 4.14 -16.39
CA ILE A 100 -3.57 4.85 -15.10
C ILE A 100 -2.96 6.24 -15.25
N GLU A 101 -3.71 7.29 -14.91
CA GLU A 101 -3.19 8.66 -14.83
C GLU A 101 -2.17 8.76 -13.70
N THR A 102 -1.01 9.39 -13.96
CA THR A 102 0.09 9.40 -12.98
C THR A 102 0.42 10.81 -12.51
N SER A 103 0.29 11.06 -11.21
CA SER A 103 0.81 12.23 -10.49
C SER A 103 2.05 11.81 -9.69
N LEU A 104 3.09 11.37 -10.41
CA LEU A 104 4.33 10.87 -9.81
C LEU A 104 5.36 11.98 -9.67
N LEU A 105 5.70 12.30 -8.42
CA LEU A 105 6.79 13.20 -8.08
C LEU A 105 8.13 12.47 -8.17
N LYS A 106 9.21 13.22 -8.40
CA LYS A 106 10.55 12.65 -8.58
C LYS A 106 11.55 13.26 -7.59
N CYS A 107 12.48 12.44 -7.10
CA CYS A 107 13.62 12.90 -6.31
C CYS A 107 14.90 12.18 -6.76
N ASP A 108 16.06 12.73 -6.36
CA ASP A 108 17.38 12.16 -6.63
C ASP A 108 17.78 11.10 -5.58
N CYS A 109 16.82 10.23 -5.20
CA CYS A 109 17.06 9.10 -4.33
C CYS A 109 16.55 7.83 -5.01
N PRO A 110 17.07 6.65 -4.64
CA PRO A 110 16.60 5.41 -5.25
C PRO A 110 15.11 5.19 -5.03
N SER A 111 14.44 4.66 -6.04
CA SER A 111 13.03 4.26 -5.94
C SER A 111 12.81 3.17 -4.90
N GLY A 112 11.61 3.11 -4.33
CA GLY A 112 11.22 2.06 -3.41
C GLY A 112 11.22 0.67 -4.06
N VAL A 113 11.74 -0.32 -3.36
CA VAL A 113 11.85 -1.72 -3.83
C VAL A 113 11.45 -2.67 -2.72
N ALA A 114 10.55 -3.59 -3.00
CA ALA A 114 10.25 -4.73 -2.15
C ALA A 114 10.93 -5.99 -2.75
N SER A 115 12.06 -6.39 -2.16
CA SER A 115 12.76 -7.61 -2.56
C SER A 115 12.10 -8.81 -1.88
N THR A 116 11.50 -9.70 -2.67
CA THR A 116 10.83 -10.91 -2.21
C THR A 116 11.69 -12.12 -2.52
N PHE A 117 12.26 -12.72 -1.50
CA PHE A 117 13.02 -13.96 -1.61
C PHE A 117 12.08 -15.15 -1.44
N VAL A 118 12.11 -16.08 -2.39
CA VAL A 118 11.35 -17.33 -2.32
C VAL A 118 12.32 -18.47 -2.05
N SER A 119 12.21 -19.04 -0.84
CA SER A 119 12.99 -20.21 -0.42
C SER A 119 12.61 -21.47 -1.19
N PRO A 120 13.45 -22.53 -1.22
CA PRO A 120 13.13 -23.80 -1.88
C PRO A 120 11.85 -24.47 -1.35
N CYS A 121 11.45 -24.19 -0.10
CA CYS A 121 10.19 -24.66 0.49
C CYS A 121 8.96 -23.81 0.10
N GLY A 122 9.15 -22.77 -0.71
CA GLY A 122 8.07 -21.85 -1.12
C GLY A 122 7.80 -20.70 -0.15
N GLU A 123 8.50 -20.63 0.99
CA GLU A 123 8.33 -19.54 1.96
C GLU A 123 8.91 -18.22 1.42
N ARG A 124 8.22 -17.11 1.73
CA ARG A 124 8.60 -15.78 1.25
C ARG A 124 9.18 -14.93 2.38
N THR A 125 10.30 -14.29 2.11
CA THR A 125 10.95 -13.32 3.01
C THR A 125 11.10 -12.00 2.27
N PHE A 126 10.78 -10.90 2.94
CA PHE A 126 10.74 -9.58 2.31
C PHE A 126 11.77 -8.65 2.93
N GLY A 127 12.56 -8.00 2.08
CA GLY A 127 13.38 -6.84 2.41
C GLY A 127 12.84 -5.62 1.66
N THR A 128 12.19 -4.69 2.36
CA THR A 128 11.53 -3.53 1.75
C THR A 128 12.30 -2.26 2.02
N TYR A 129 12.83 -1.67 0.96
CA TYR A 129 13.41 -0.34 0.96
C TYR A 129 12.40 0.67 0.42
N LEU A 130 11.98 1.62 1.26
CA LEU A 130 10.97 2.59 0.86
C LEU A 130 11.51 3.67 -0.09
N GLY A 131 12.77 4.07 0.06
CA GLY A 131 13.46 5.00 -0.83
C GLY A 131 12.69 6.29 -1.09
N ALA A 132 12.53 6.60 -2.37
CA ALA A 132 11.80 7.78 -2.84
C ALA A 132 10.36 7.84 -2.31
N SER A 133 9.68 6.71 -2.13
CA SER A 133 8.29 6.70 -1.68
C SER A 133 8.11 7.30 -0.28
N ALA A 134 9.09 7.06 0.62
CA ALA A 134 9.11 7.65 1.96
C ALA A 134 9.46 9.16 1.99
N LYS A 135 9.75 9.76 0.83
CA LYS A 135 10.03 11.20 0.71
C LYS A 135 8.81 11.99 0.20
N LEU A 136 7.68 11.32 -0.03
CA LEU A 136 6.43 12.01 -0.29
C LEU A 136 6.02 12.76 0.98
N CYS A 137 5.71 14.05 0.86
CA CYS A 137 5.37 14.92 1.99
C CYS A 137 4.19 15.85 1.67
N ALA A 138 3.67 16.53 2.68
CA ALA A 138 2.51 17.42 2.54
C ALA A 138 2.72 18.52 1.50
N ASP A 139 3.93 19.08 1.40
CA ASP A 139 4.27 20.16 0.46
C ASP A 139 4.29 19.70 -1.01
N ASP A 140 4.40 18.41 -1.24
CA ASP A 140 4.34 17.82 -2.58
C ASP A 140 2.92 17.82 -3.16
N LEU A 141 1.89 17.99 -2.31
CA LEU A 141 0.50 17.84 -2.70
C LEU A 141 -0.15 19.17 -3.11
N SER A 142 -0.90 19.13 -4.20
CA SER A 142 -1.72 20.24 -4.66
C SER A 142 -3.16 19.79 -4.90
N ARG A 143 -4.11 20.72 -4.80
CA ARG A 143 -5.54 20.45 -5.04
C ARG A 143 -5.79 19.89 -6.43
N SER A 144 -5.04 20.36 -7.43
CA SER A 144 -5.18 19.92 -8.82
C SER A 144 -4.96 18.42 -9.02
N MET A 145 -4.22 17.74 -8.12
CA MET A 145 -4.03 16.29 -8.18
C MET A 145 -5.32 15.51 -7.86
N PHE A 146 -6.28 16.13 -7.19
CA PHE A 146 -7.54 15.52 -6.77
C PHE A 146 -8.74 15.95 -7.64
N GLU A 147 -8.58 16.94 -8.51
CA GLU A 147 -9.67 17.45 -9.33
C GLU A 147 -10.09 16.45 -10.42
N GLY A 148 -11.42 16.30 -10.60
CA GLY A 148 -12.01 15.41 -11.60
C GLY A 148 -12.15 13.95 -11.14
N TYR A 149 -11.82 13.63 -9.89
CA TYR A 149 -12.04 12.33 -9.27
C TYR A 149 -13.27 12.38 -8.34
N SER A 150 -13.88 11.21 -8.10
CA SER A 150 -15.01 11.02 -7.16
C SER A 150 -14.56 10.39 -5.85
N TYR A 151 -13.53 9.55 -5.91
CA TYR A 151 -13.00 8.82 -4.76
C TYR A 151 -11.49 9.02 -4.61
N PHE A 152 -11.05 9.12 -3.36
CA PHE A 152 -9.64 9.11 -2.97
C PHE A 152 -9.35 7.88 -2.12
N TYR A 153 -8.53 6.94 -2.64
CA TYR A 153 -8.09 5.76 -1.93
C TYR A 153 -6.68 5.96 -1.37
N ILE A 154 -6.52 5.71 -0.06
CA ILE A 154 -5.25 5.89 0.63
C ILE A 154 -4.91 4.67 1.48
N GLU A 155 -3.63 4.25 1.47
CA GLU A 155 -3.13 3.15 2.29
C GLU A 155 -2.63 3.62 3.65
N GLY A 156 -2.94 2.85 4.71
CA GLY A 156 -2.53 3.14 6.08
C GLY A 156 -1.02 3.10 6.32
N TYR A 157 -0.23 2.48 5.43
CA TYR A 157 1.24 2.53 5.54
C TYR A 157 1.83 3.94 5.46
N LEU A 158 1.09 4.92 4.94
CA LEU A 158 1.50 6.32 4.92
C LEU A 158 1.26 7.05 6.25
N LEU A 159 0.58 6.44 7.23
CA LEU A 159 0.24 7.08 8.50
C LEU A 159 1.48 7.43 9.36
N GLN A 160 2.65 6.99 8.99
CA GLN A 160 3.92 7.41 9.61
C GLN A 160 4.21 8.91 9.41
N ASP A 161 3.59 9.55 8.40
CA ASP A 161 3.65 10.99 8.17
C ASP A 161 2.23 11.59 8.33
N HIS A 162 1.93 12.04 9.55
CA HIS A 162 0.63 12.61 9.91
C HIS A 162 0.28 13.86 9.08
N ASP A 163 1.26 14.72 8.81
CA ASP A 163 1.05 15.95 8.06
C ASP A 163 0.68 15.65 6.60
N LEU A 164 1.37 14.69 5.98
CA LEU A 164 1.05 14.20 4.63
C LEU A 164 -0.40 13.71 4.55
N ILE A 165 -0.80 12.83 5.47
CA ILE A 165 -2.13 12.22 5.47
C ILE A 165 -3.23 13.27 5.67
N VAL A 166 -3.08 14.13 6.68
CA VAL A 166 -4.07 15.18 6.96
C VAL A 166 -4.19 16.12 5.76
N ARG A 167 -3.07 16.52 5.18
CA ARG A 167 -3.07 17.39 4.01
C ARG A 167 -3.75 16.74 2.79
N ALA A 168 -3.46 15.47 2.52
CA ALA A 168 -4.08 14.72 1.43
C ALA A 168 -5.61 14.63 1.61
N MET A 169 -6.06 14.27 2.81
CA MET A 169 -7.50 14.17 3.11
C MET A 169 -8.22 15.52 3.04
N GLN A 170 -7.57 16.59 3.50
CA GLN A 170 -8.11 17.96 3.36
C GLN A 170 -8.31 18.35 1.90
N LEU A 171 -7.27 18.16 1.07
CA LEU A 171 -7.32 18.47 -0.36
C LEU A 171 -8.38 17.64 -1.09
N ALA A 172 -8.51 16.35 -0.74
CA ALA A 172 -9.55 15.48 -1.29
C ALA A 172 -10.96 15.97 -0.92
N LYS A 173 -11.19 16.35 0.35
CA LYS A 173 -12.47 16.94 0.80
C LYS A 173 -12.76 18.29 0.13
N GLU A 174 -11.76 19.16 -0.01
CA GLU A 174 -11.89 20.44 -0.72
C GLU A 174 -12.25 20.23 -2.21
N ALA A 175 -11.81 19.13 -2.80
CA ALA A 175 -12.17 18.75 -4.17
C ALA A 175 -13.51 17.97 -4.25
N GLY A 176 -14.14 17.66 -3.10
CA GLY A 176 -15.46 16.99 -3.04
C GLY A 176 -15.39 15.46 -3.12
N LEU A 177 -14.23 14.83 -2.89
CA LEU A 177 -14.08 13.38 -2.99
C LEU A 177 -14.59 12.65 -1.75
N GLN A 178 -15.07 11.43 -1.97
CA GLN A 178 -15.23 10.45 -0.90
C GLN A 178 -13.89 9.77 -0.61
N ILE A 179 -13.54 9.63 0.68
CA ILE A 179 -12.24 9.11 1.12
C ILE A 179 -12.37 7.65 1.54
N CYS A 180 -11.57 6.80 0.90
CA CYS A 180 -11.45 5.39 1.17
C CYS A 180 -10.10 5.14 1.88
N LEU A 181 -10.13 4.62 3.10
CA LEU A 181 -8.92 4.31 3.89
C LEU A 181 -8.78 2.79 4.04
N ASP A 182 -7.63 2.26 3.63
CA ASP A 182 -7.20 0.90 3.91
C ASP A 182 -6.32 0.90 5.16
N MET A 183 -6.63 0.05 6.13
CA MET A 183 -5.90 -0.02 7.42
C MET A 183 -4.50 -0.64 7.30
N ALA A 184 -4.16 -1.24 6.16
CA ALA A 184 -2.85 -1.74 5.74
C ALA A 184 -2.29 -2.93 6.54
N SER A 185 -2.09 -2.81 7.85
CA SER A 185 -1.67 -3.93 8.71
C SER A 185 -2.02 -3.69 10.17
N TYR A 186 -2.21 -4.79 10.93
CA TYR A 186 -2.52 -4.73 12.36
C TYR A 186 -1.45 -3.99 13.18
N ASN A 187 -0.16 -4.13 12.83
CA ASN A 187 0.93 -3.43 13.51
C ASN A 187 0.83 -1.90 13.35
N VAL A 188 0.49 -1.43 12.15
CA VAL A 188 0.27 0.00 11.89
C VAL A 188 -0.94 0.50 12.67
N VAL A 189 -2.02 -0.29 12.69
CA VAL A 189 -3.24 0.04 13.44
C VAL A 189 -2.98 0.14 14.94
N GLU A 190 -2.22 -0.80 15.51
CA GLU A 190 -1.85 -0.77 16.94
C GLU A 190 -1.00 0.45 17.28
N ALA A 191 -0.03 0.77 16.43
CA ALA A 191 0.88 1.91 16.64
C ALA A 191 0.17 3.27 16.51
N GLU A 192 -0.78 3.39 15.57
CA GLU A 192 -1.41 4.66 15.17
C GLU A 192 -2.91 4.73 15.48
N ARG A 193 -3.38 3.96 16.47
CA ARG A 193 -4.80 3.77 16.76
C ARG A 193 -5.58 5.07 16.97
N GLU A 194 -5.06 5.98 17.78
CA GLU A 194 -5.71 7.25 18.06
C GLU A 194 -5.79 8.15 16.82
N PHE A 195 -4.75 8.09 16.00
CA PHE A 195 -4.72 8.82 14.74
C PHE A 195 -5.68 8.25 13.71
N PHE A 196 -5.78 6.92 13.59
CA PHE A 196 -6.83 6.27 12.79
C PHE A 196 -8.22 6.71 13.22
N ASP A 197 -8.50 6.73 14.54
CA ASP A 197 -9.80 7.12 15.08
C ASP A 197 -10.16 8.57 14.69
N MET A 198 -9.21 9.48 14.82
CA MET A 198 -9.37 10.87 14.41
C MET A 198 -9.62 10.98 12.90
N LEU A 199 -8.88 10.27 12.06
CA LEU A 199 -9.05 10.30 10.60
C LEU A 199 -10.40 9.74 10.18
N ILE A 200 -10.80 8.57 10.71
CA ILE A 200 -12.07 7.92 10.40
C ILE A 200 -13.23 8.83 10.79
N THR A 201 -13.20 9.40 11.99
CA THR A 201 -14.28 10.27 12.48
C THR A 201 -14.41 11.57 11.68
N LYS A 202 -13.29 12.12 11.20
CA LYS A 202 -13.27 13.48 10.63
C LYS A 202 -13.31 13.51 9.10
N TYR A 203 -12.71 12.53 8.44
CA TYR A 203 -12.46 12.61 7.01
C TYR A 203 -12.96 11.41 6.20
N VAL A 204 -12.93 10.20 6.78
CA VAL A 204 -13.10 8.97 6.02
C VAL A 204 -14.57 8.63 5.81
N ASP A 205 -14.92 8.27 4.57
CA ASP A 205 -16.27 7.83 4.21
C ASP A 205 -16.34 6.30 4.13
N ILE A 206 -15.25 5.64 3.72
CA ILE A 206 -15.19 4.19 3.48
C ILE A 206 -13.92 3.62 4.13
N VAL A 207 -14.08 2.60 4.97
CA VAL A 207 -12.96 1.89 5.62
C VAL A 207 -12.84 0.48 5.07
N PHE A 208 -11.62 0.08 4.71
CA PHE A 208 -11.26 -1.30 4.39
C PHE A 208 -10.33 -1.84 5.48
N ALA A 209 -10.65 -3.00 6.02
CA ALA A 209 -9.84 -3.69 7.00
C ALA A 209 -9.92 -5.21 6.79
N ASN A 210 -8.92 -5.94 7.24
CA ASN A 210 -9.05 -7.37 7.46
C ASN A 210 -9.42 -7.67 8.94
N GLU A 211 -9.66 -8.93 9.26
CA GLU A 211 -10.02 -9.37 10.61
C GLU A 211 -8.99 -8.93 11.67
N SER A 212 -7.69 -9.05 11.36
CA SER A 212 -6.62 -8.71 12.31
C SER A 212 -6.52 -7.21 12.55
N GLU A 213 -6.68 -6.40 11.52
CA GLU A 213 -6.71 -4.93 11.59
C GLU A 213 -7.94 -4.43 12.35
N ALA A 214 -9.11 -4.99 12.07
CA ALA A 214 -10.34 -4.65 12.79
C ALA A 214 -10.21 -4.98 14.28
N ARG A 215 -9.61 -6.13 14.61
CA ARG A 215 -9.33 -6.53 15.99
C ARG A 215 -8.30 -5.60 16.66
N ALA A 216 -7.22 -5.23 15.95
CA ALA A 216 -6.20 -4.32 16.47
C ALA A 216 -6.78 -2.93 16.76
N TYR A 217 -7.67 -2.45 15.89
CA TYR A 217 -8.30 -1.15 16.06
C TYR A 217 -9.26 -1.10 17.26
N MET A 218 -10.13 -2.12 17.41
CA MET A 218 -11.22 -2.09 18.39
C MET A 218 -10.97 -2.94 19.66
N GLY A 219 -10.00 -3.86 19.63
CA GLY A 219 -9.78 -4.83 20.71
C GLY A 219 -10.92 -5.84 20.87
N LYS A 220 -11.78 -5.98 19.84
CA LYS A 220 -12.99 -6.79 19.84
C LYS A 220 -13.02 -7.75 18.65
N GLY A 221 -14.01 -8.64 18.62
CA GLY A 221 -14.26 -9.49 17.46
C GLY A 221 -14.60 -8.66 16.20
N PRO A 222 -14.41 -9.24 15.00
CA PRO A 222 -14.58 -8.50 13.74
C PRO A 222 -16.01 -8.02 13.49
N GLU A 223 -17.03 -8.75 13.97
CA GLU A 223 -18.44 -8.34 13.84
C GLU A 223 -18.76 -7.10 14.70
N GLU A 224 -18.25 -7.09 15.94
CA GLU A 224 -18.41 -5.95 16.85
C GLU A 224 -17.61 -4.75 16.36
N ALA A 225 -16.40 -5.00 15.83
CA ALA A 225 -15.57 -3.97 15.20
C ALA A 225 -16.28 -3.34 13.99
N LEU A 226 -16.88 -4.17 13.12
CA LEU A 226 -17.67 -3.72 11.98
C LEU A 226 -18.79 -2.77 12.41
N GLN A 227 -19.58 -3.13 13.44
CA GLN A 227 -20.67 -2.30 13.95
C GLN A 227 -20.17 -0.97 14.50
N GLU A 228 -19.07 -0.97 15.23
CA GLU A 228 -18.54 0.25 15.86
C GLU A 228 -17.89 1.19 14.83
N ILE A 229 -17.11 0.66 13.88
CA ILE A 229 -16.54 1.46 12.79
C ILE A 229 -17.66 2.03 11.90
N SER A 230 -18.71 1.25 11.60
CA SER A 230 -19.84 1.72 10.79
C SER A 230 -20.64 2.86 11.43
N SER A 231 -20.51 3.07 12.73
CA SER A 231 -21.08 4.24 13.41
C SER A 231 -20.32 5.54 13.12
N LYS A 232 -19.07 5.46 12.61
CA LYS A 232 -18.16 6.57 12.38
C LYS A 232 -18.00 6.95 10.90
N CYS A 233 -18.28 6.04 9.98
CA CYS A 233 -18.16 6.26 8.54
C CYS A 233 -19.32 5.64 7.78
N SER A 234 -19.46 5.96 6.49
CA SER A 234 -20.61 5.55 5.69
C SER A 234 -20.60 4.08 5.32
N ILE A 235 -19.42 3.52 5.04
CA ILE A 235 -19.24 2.13 4.59
C ILE A 235 -18.01 1.53 5.29
N VAL A 236 -18.15 0.29 5.76
CA VAL A 236 -17.04 -0.51 6.28
C VAL A 236 -17.04 -1.87 5.59
N ALA A 237 -15.89 -2.27 5.09
CA ALA A 237 -15.67 -3.60 4.55
C ALA A 237 -14.58 -4.31 5.37
N VAL A 238 -14.95 -5.39 6.06
CA VAL A 238 -14.00 -6.25 6.78
C VAL A 238 -13.87 -7.56 6.01
N SER A 239 -12.67 -7.85 5.52
CA SER A 239 -12.36 -9.10 4.81
C SER A 239 -11.89 -10.19 5.77
N TYR A 240 -12.19 -11.43 5.41
CA TYR A 240 -11.80 -12.63 6.16
C TYR A 240 -11.00 -13.56 5.27
N THR A 241 -9.95 -14.17 5.82
CA THR A 241 -9.12 -15.13 5.08
C THR A 241 -9.88 -16.46 4.82
N HIS A 242 -10.81 -16.82 5.71
CA HIS A 242 -11.61 -18.05 5.63
C HIS A 242 -13.09 -17.76 5.90
N LEU A 243 -13.78 -17.19 4.91
CA LEU A 243 -15.23 -17.07 4.97
C LEU A 243 -15.85 -18.38 4.42
N THR A 244 -16.29 -19.27 5.31
CA THR A 244 -17.23 -20.33 4.92
C THR A 244 -18.64 -19.75 4.96
N LEU A 245 -19.24 -19.55 3.80
CA LEU A 245 -20.67 -19.28 3.73
C LEU A 245 -21.39 -20.47 4.38
N PRO A 246 -22.33 -20.23 5.33
CA PRO A 246 -23.14 -21.31 5.87
C PRO A 246 -23.90 -21.94 4.70
N THR A 247 -23.58 -23.19 4.38
CA THR A 247 -24.34 -24.00 3.42
C THR A 247 -25.63 -24.40 4.11
N LYS A 248 -26.68 -23.61 3.98
CA LYS A 248 -28.03 -24.08 4.23
C LYS A 248 -28.41 -24.99 3.07
N LEU A 249 -28.21 -26.30 3.29
CA LEU A 249 -28.96 -27.33 2.57
C LEU A 249 -30.35 -27.39 3.22
N GLU A 250 -31.30 -26.65 2.71
CA GLU A 250 -32.70 -26.92 2.90
C GLU A 250 -33.14 -27.82 1.74
N VAL A 251 -33.43 -29.09 2.06
CA VAL A 251 -34.14 -30.01 1.16
C VAL A 251 -35.63 -29.74 1.29
#